data_186708e4eac615c4063f22951fddaf64
#
_entry.id   186708e4eac615c4063f22951fddaf64
#
_cell.length_a   1.000
_cell.length_b   1.000
_cell.length_c   1.000
_cell.angle_alpha   90.00
_cell.angle_beta   90.00
_cell.angle_gamma   90.00
#
_symmetry.space_group_name_H-M   'P 1'
#
loop_
_entity.id
_entity.type
_entity.pdbx_description
1 polymer ?
#
loop_
_entity_poly.entity_id
_entity_poly.type
_entity_poly.pdbx_seq_one_letter_code
_entity_poly.pdbx_strand_id
1 'polypeptide(L)'
;MYQDITEAHYLSDYKIKLFFENGKSGVVDFRKFIEKGGIFSKLRDYDVFKRFEINRETGVIIWENHIDIAPETLYSEATGEPLPSWVEKESVPL
;
A
#
# COMPACT_ATOMS: atom_id res chain seq x y z
N MET A 1 1.45 4.50 -14.31
CA MET A 1 1.78 3.83 -14.70
C MET A 1 2.58 2.90 -14.09
N TYR A 2 3.24 3.01 -13.30
CA TYR A 2 3.98 2.02 -12.84
C TYR A 2 3.09 0.99 -12.18
N GLN A 3 2.99 0.40 -11.29
CA GLN A 3 2.20 -0.74 -10.90
C GLN A 3 0.93 -0.30 -10.18
N ASP A 4 -0.03 0.16 -10.95
CA ASP A 4 -1.29 0.61 -10.35
C ASP A 4 -2.02 -0.55 -9.68
N ILE A 5 -2.64 -0.27 -8.53
CA ILE A 5 -3.45 -1.25 -7.82
C ILE A 5 -4.83 -1.26 -8.46
N THR A 6 -5.27 -2.44 -8.88
CA THR A 6 -6.57 -2.58 -9.52
C THR A 6 -7.62 -3.14 -8.59
N GLU A 7 -7.20 -3.86 -7.55
CA GLU A 7 -8.13 -4.51 -6.65
C GLU A 7 -7.44 -4.78 -5.32
N ALA A 8 -8.22 -4.82 -4.24
CA ALA A 8 -7.68 -5.10 -2.91
C ALA A 8 -8.72 -5.86 -2.10
N HIS A 9 -8.28 -6.87 -1.36
CA HIS A 9 -9.15 -7.70 -0.53
C HIS A 9 -8.57 -7.80 0.87
N TYR A 10 -9.35 -7.38 1.85
CA TYR A 10 -8.95 -7.51 3.24
C TYR A 10 -8.96 -8.99 3.64
N LEU A 11 -7.91 -9.42 4.31
CA LEU A 11 -7.80 -10.81 4.75
C LEU A 11 -8.03 -10.94 6.26
N SER A 12 -7.09 -10.46 7.05
CA SER A 12 -7.19 -10.54 8.50
C SER A 12 -6.17 -9.57 9.09
N ASP A 13 -6.38 -9.21 10.34
CA ASP A 13 -5.47 -8.31 11.05
C ASP A 13 -5.20 -7.06 10.19
N TYR A 14 -3.96 -6.82 9.81
CA TYR A 14 -3.59 -5.68 8.95
C TYR A 14 -3.08 -6.15 7.61
N LYS A 15 -3.61 -7.27 7.11
CA LYS A 15 -3.17 -7.87 5.86
C LYS A 15 -4.22 -7.66 4.77
N ILE A 16 -3.75 -7.19 3.64
CA ILE A 16 -4.60 -6.97 2.47
C ILE A 16 -3.91 -7.60 1.28
N LYS A 17 -4.67 -8.35 0.48
CA LYS A 17 -4.16 -8.88 -0.78
C LYS A 17 -4.41 -7.85 -1.85
N LEU A 18 -3.35 -7.48 -2.55
CA LEU A 18 -3.39 -6.45 -3.59
C LEU A 18 -3.18 -7.08 -4.95
N PHE A 19 -3.92 -6.58 -5.93
CA PHE A 19 -3.79 -6.98 -7.32
C PHE A 19 -3.32 -5.78 -8.11
N PHE A 20 -2.39 -6.01 -9.03
CA PHE A 20 -1.75 -4.94 -9.77
C PHE A 20 -2.07 -5.03 -11.25
N GLU A 21 -1.91 -3.91 -11.93
CA GLU A 21 -2.26 -3.78 -13.33
C GLU A 21 -1.57 -4.79 -14.22
N ASN A 22 -0.36 -5.20 -13.87
CA ASN A 22 0.40 -6.14 -14.67
C ASN A 22 0.02 -7.61 -14.42
N GLY A 23 -1.03 -7.85 -13.63
CA GLY A 23 -1.50 -9.20 -13.35
C GLY A 23 -0.88 -9.86 -12.15
N LYS A 24 0.10 -9.24 -11.52
CA LYS A 24 0.70 -9.81 -10.31
C LYS A 24 -0.13 -9.44 -9.08
N SER A 25 0.03 -10.23 -8.04
CA SER A 25 -0.66 -9.97 -6.79
C SER A 25 0.17 -10.46 -5.62
N GLY A 26 -0.20 -10.06 -4.42
CA GLY A 26 0.46 -10.51 -3.23
C GLY A 26 -0.16 -9.91 -2.00
N VAL A 27 0.21 -10.45 -0.84
CA VAL A 27 -0.31 -10.01 0.45
C VAL A 27 0.67 -9.04 1.09
N VAL A 28 0.15 -7.92 1.57
CA VAL A 28 0.96 -6.94 2.29
C VAL A 28 0.46 -6.86 3.72
N ASP A 29 1.39 -6.96 4.66
CA ASP A 29 1.10 -6.75 6.08
C ASP A 29 1.42 -5.29 6.39
N PHE A 30 0.39 -4.52 6.66
CA PHE A 30 0.55 -3.07 6.81
C PHE A 30 1.04 -2.66 8.19
N ARG A 31 1.27 -3.61 9.10
CA ARG A 31 1.75 -3.24 10.43
C ARG A 31 3.06 -2.47 10.39
N LYS A 32 3.93 -2.78 9.44
CA LYS A 32 5.21 -2.07 9.34
C LYS A 32 4.99 -0.59 9.05
N PHE A 33 3.94 -0.25 8.31
CA PHE A 33 3.65 1.15 8.04
C PHE A 33 2.99 1.82 9.23
N ILE A 34 2.08 1.10 9.88
CA ILE A 34 1.37 1.62 11.05
C ILE A 34 2.35 1.90 12.18
N GLU A 35 3.33 1.05 12.37
CA GLU A 35 4.30 1.19 13.45
C GLU A 35 5.21 2.40 13.26
N LYS A 36 5.32 2.90 12.06
CA LYS A 36 6.09 4.13 11.84
C LYS A 36 5.43 5.34 12.48
N GLY A 37 4.15 5.25 12.79
CA GLY A 37 3.45 6.32 13.48
C GLY A 37 3.01 7.43 12.56
N GLY A 38 2.86 8.63 13.13
CA GLY A 38 2.37 9.76 12.36
C GLY A 38 0.97 9.51 11.85
N ILE A 39 0.70 9.92 10.63
CA ILE A 39 -0.63 9.79 10.03
C ILE A 39 -1.08 8.33 9.96
N PHE A 40 -0.14 7.41 9.82
CA PHE A 40 -0.49 5.99 9.69
C PHE A 40 -0.97 5.39 11.00
N SER A 41 -0.76 6.05 12.13
CA SER A 41 -1.22 5.51 13.40
C SER A 41 -2.74 5.39 13.45
N LYS A 42 -3.46 6.16 12.64
CA LYS A 42 -4.92 6.04 12.56
C LYS A 42 -5.36 4.67 12.07
N LEU A 43 -4.52 3.99 11.33
CA LEU A 43 -4.85 2.68 10.77
C LEU A 43 -4.77 1.56 11.81
N ARG A 44 -4.36 1.86 13.02
CA ARG A 44 -4.41 0.87 14.10
C ARG A 44 -5.84 0.46 14.41
N ASP A 45 -6.78 1.36 14.18
CA ASP A 45 -8.19 1.06 14.36
C ASP A 45 -8.65 0.19 13.19
N TYR A 46 -9.07 -1.03 13.47
CA TYR A 46 -9.48 -1.96 12.42
C TYR A 46 -10.63 -1.40 11.59
N ASP A 47 -11.56 -0.69 12.22
CA ASP A 47 -12.67 -0.13 11.47
C ASP A 47 -12.19 0.87 10.43
N VAL A 48 -11.20 1.67 10.78
CA VAL A 48 -10.60 2.60 9.83
C VAL A 48 -9.83 1.84 8.76
N PHE A 49 -9.02 0.88 9.20
CA PHE A 49 -8.17 0.13 8.28
C PHE A 49 -8.97 -0.60 7.21
N LYS A 50 -10.11 -1.15 7.59
CA LYS A 50 -10.94 -1.92 6.67
C LYS A 50 -11.67 -1.07 5.65
N ARG A 51 -11.71 0.26 5.83
CA ARG A 51 -12.44 1.16 4.94
C ARG A 51 -11.59 1.71 3.82
N PHE A 52 -10.55 0.99 3.43
CA PHE A 52 -9.72 1.43 2.33
C PHE A 52 -10.53 1.50 1.03
N GLU A 53 -10.05 2.34 0.12
CA GLU A 53 -10.62 2.47 -1.21
C GLU A 53 -9.49 2.49 -2.22
N ILE A 54 -9.79 2.14 -3.45
CA ILE A 54 -8.82 2.24 -4.53
C ILE A 54 -9.20 3.44 -5.37
N ASN A 55 -8.29 4.40 -5.48
CA ASN A 55 -8.48 5.51 -6.38
C ASN A 55 -8.14 5.02 -7.79
N ARG A 56 -9.18 4.85 -8.61
CA ARG A 56 -8.99 4.21 -9.91
C ARG A 56 -8.23 5.08 -10.90
N GLU A 57 -8.23 6.38 -10.68
CA GLU A 57 -7.49 7.27 -11.58
C GLU A 57 -5.99 7.19 -11.35
N THR A 58 -5.58 6.98 -10.09
CA THR A 58 -4.17 6.98 -9.74
C THR A 58 -3.64 5.59 -9.40
N GLY A 59 -4.53 4.61 -9.23
CA GLY A 59 -4.10 3.26 -8.87
C GLY A 59 -3.56 3.15 -7.45
N VAL A 60 -4.02 3.99 -6.55
CA VAL A 60 -3.49 4.09 -5.19
C VAL A 60 -4.53 3.64 -4.18
N ILE A 61 -4.11 2.86 -3.17
CA ILE A 61 -4.98 2.53 -2.06
C ILE A 61 -4.98 3.73 -1.10
N ILE A 62 -6.16 4.11 -0.62
CA ILE A 62 -6.29 5.31 0.18
C ILE A 62 -7.28 5.08 1.32
N TRP A 63 -6.99 5.69 2.47
CA TRP A 63 -7.87 5.67 3.65
C TRP A 63 -8.28 7.11 3.97
N GLU A 64 -9.57 7.30 4.24
CA GLU A 64 -10.10 8.60 4.69
C GLU A 64 -9.75 9.75 3.73
N ASN A 65 -9.55 9.43 2.47
CA ASN A 65 -9.30 10.41 1.41
C ASN A 65 -7.96 11.13 1.51
N HIS A 66 -7.10 10.77 2.47
CA HIS A 66 -5.83 11.47 2.59
C HIS A 66 -4.67 10.62 3.07
N ILE A 67 -4.90 9.38 3.49
CA ILE A 67 -3.81 8.50 3.91
C ILE A 67 -3.58 7.51 2.79
N ASP A 68 -2.40 7.55 2.19
CA ASP A 68 -2.09 6.64 1.10
C ASP A 68 -0.64 6.16 1.18
N ILE A 69 -0.34 5.12 0.41
CA ILE A 69 1.00 4.58 0.28
C ILE A 69 1.25 4.38 -1.20
N ALA A 70 2.43 4.76 -1.64
CA ALA A 70 2.76 4.67 -3.07
C ALA A 70 2.61 3.25 -3.60
N PRO A 71 2.00 3.08 -4.77
CA PRO A 71 1.81 1.74 -5.34
C PRO A 71 3.14 1.01 -5.55
N GLU A 72 4.20 1.73 -5.88
CA GLU A 72 5.50 1.12 -6.09
C GLU A 72 6.00 0.43 -4.83
N THR A 73 5.82 1.10 -3.70
CA THR A 73 6.22 0.54 -2.41
C THR A 73 5.43 -0.72 -2.11
N LEU A 74 4.12 -0.68 -2.33
CA LEU A 74 3.27 -1.83 -2.06
C LEU A 74 3.52 -2.97 -3.03
N TYR A 75 3.85 -2.64 -4.28
CA TYR A 75 4.19 -3.66 -5.26
C TYR A 75 5.44 -4.42 -4.81
N SER A 76 6.45 -3.71 -4.35
CA SER A 76 7.66 -4.34 -3.85
C SER A 76 7.36 -5.23 -2.65
N GLU A 77 6.52 -4.75 -1.73
CA GLU A 77 6.14 -5.55 -0.56
C GLU A 77 5.36 -6.79 -0.95
N ALA A 78 4.46 -6.67 -1.90
CA ALA A 78 3.57 -7.77 -2.27
C ALA A 78 4.28 -8.84 -3.08
N THR A 79 5.21 -8.47 -3.96
CA THR A 79 5.81 -9.39 -4.89
C THR A 79 7.25 -9.75 -4.56
N GLY A 80 7.89 -8.98 -3.69
CA GLY A 80 9.30 -9.20 -3.38
C GLY A 80 10.25 -8.61 -4.39
N GLU A 81 9.74 -7.92 -5.41
CA GLU A 81 10.61 -7.31 -6.40
C GLU A 81 11.21 -6.02 -5.86
N PRO A 82 12.45 -5.70 -6.24
CA PRO A 82 13.07 -4.49 -5.70
C PRO A 82 12.42 -3.25 -6.25
N LEU A 83 12.49 -2.18 -5.46
CA LEU A 83 12.02 -0.87 -5.91
C LEU A 83 12.89 -0.39 -7.05
N PRO A 84 12.31 0.38 -8.00
CA PRO A 84 13.13 1.03 -9.01
C PRO A 84 14.16 1.95 -8.38
N SER A 85 15.30 2.10 -9.02
CA SER A 85 16.38 2.88 -8.43
C SER A 85 15.99 4.33 -8.18
N TRP A 86 15.14 4.91 -9.03
CA TRP A 86 14.72 6.29 -8.82
C TRP A 86 13.83 6.42 -7.57
N VAL A 87 13.06 5.39 -7.28
CA VAL A 87 12.24 5.40 -6.06
C VAL A 87 13.13 5.29 -4.84
N GLU A 88 14.14 4.44 -4.90
CA GLU A 88 15.06 4.28 -3.79
C GLU A 88 15.77 5.59 -3.46
N LYS A 89 16.16 6.32 -4.48
CA LYS A 89 16.82 7.58 -4.23
C LYS A 89 15.94 8.57 -3.50
N GLU A 90 14.66 8.55 -3.82
CA GLU A 90 13.72 9.47 -3.18
C GLU A 90 13.34 9.02 -1.78
N SER A 91 13.32 7.72 -1.56
CA SER A 91 12.82 7.22 -0.30
C SER A 91 13.91 7.01 0.74
N VAL A 92 15.17 7.09 0.37
CA VAL A 92 16.26 6.90 1.31
C VAL A 92 16.33 8.09 2.26
N PRO A 93 16.16 7.87 3.55
CA PRO A 93 16.28 8.97 4.51
C PRO A 93 17.73 9.33 4.64
N LEU A 94 17.96 10.54 4.85
CA LEU A 94 19.34 11.02 4.94
C LEU A 94 19.70 11.45 6.33
#